data_53ba31946438415a4e5f2fdbf3c07800
#
_entry.id   53ba31946438415a4e5f2fdbf3c07800
#
_cell.length_a   1.000
_cell.length_b   1.000
_cell.length_c   1.000
_cell.angle_alpha   90.00
_cell.angle_beta   90.00
_cell.angle_gamma   90.00
#
_symmetry.space_group_name_H-M   'P 1'
#
loop_
_entity.id
_entity.type
_entity.pdbx_description
1 polymer ?
#
loop_
_entity_poly.entity_id
_entity_poly.type
_entity_poly.pdbx_seq_one_letter_code
_entity_poly.pdbx_strand_id
1 'polypeptide(L)'
;MTTAPVPRVVVVPTARPTFAVDVARQLAADARALLVDLGAEVVGPEDLVMTPEDVEAAKPYLADGADLVVNVCASFSDATPALELYGELDQPVLLWSFREPGPVGDRLWLNSMCGANLFGHALVVHAGRTPRLVLGNPDEPGIRTALAEALGGNLPAVVAPPTTTGPRADAATVVPAL
;
A
#
# COMPACT_ATOMS: atom_id res chain seq x y z
N MET A 1 -7.82 6.02 34.73
CA MET A 1 -7.91 5.29 33.45
C MET A 1 -6.97 5.96 32.49
N THR A 2 -5.85 5.32 32.14
CA THR A 2 -4.90 5.88 31.16
C THR A 2 -5.53 5.67 29.79
N THR A 3 -5.90 6.75 29.11
CA THR A 3 -6.29 6.69 27.69
C THR A 3 -5.08 6.17 26.90
N ALA A 4 -5.30 5.15 26.07
CA ALA A 4 -4.25 4.70 25.14
C ALA A 4 -3.79 5.91 24.29
N PRO A 5 -2.50 6.01 23.98
CA PRO A 5 -2.01 7.08 23.11
C PRO A 5 -2.70 6.98 21.73
N VAL A 6 -2.99 8.14 21.15
CA VAL A 6 -3.54 8.22 19.78
C VAL A 6 -2.44 7.81 18.81
N PRO A 7 -2.65 6.78 17.97
CA PRO A 7 -1.63 6.34 17.04
C PRO A 7 -1.41 7.38 15.94
N ARG A 8 -0.14 7.74 15.70
CA ARG A 8 0.26 8.62 14.60
C ARG A 8 0.51 7.80 13.34
N VAL A 9 -0.25 8.08 12.28
CA VAL A 9 -0.23 7.36 11.03
C VAL A 9 0.20 8.27 9.90
N VAL A 10 1.29 7.92 9.21
CA VAL A 10 1.66 8.59 7.95
C VAL A 10 0.94 7.90 6.80
N VAL A 11 0.13 8.64 6.07
CA VAL A 11 -0.60 8.15 4.90
C VAL A 11 0.02 8.74 3.64
N VAL A 12 0.48 7.87 2.73
CA VAL A 12 1.04 8.25 1.44
C VAL A 12 0.21 7.64 0.31
N PRO A 13 -0.62 8.42 -0.38
CA PRO A 13 -1.43 7.93 -1.49
C PRO A 13 -0.62 7.95 -2.79
N THR A 14 -0.20 6.78 -3.27
CA THR A 14 0.55 6.66 -4.53
C THR A 14 -0.36 6.32 -5.71
N ALA A 15 -0.08 6.92 -6.86
CA ALA A 15 -0.84 6.72 -8.09
C ALA A 15 0.02 6.96 -9.34
N ARG A 16 -0.60 6.77 -10.51
CA ARG A 16 0.00 7.07 -11.81
C ARG A 16 -0.98 7.83 -12.69
N PRO A 17 -0.55 8.89 -13.41
CA PRO A 17 -1.44 9.74 -14.21
C PRO A 17 -2.17 9.01 -15.36
N THR A 18 -1.69 7.81 -15.74
CA THR A 18 -2.28 7.01 -16.83
C THR A 18 -3.56 6.27 -16.41
N PHE A 19 -3.90 6.26 -15.12
CA PHE A 19 -5.10 5.63 -14.57
C PHE A 19 -6.18 6.67 -14.25
N ALA A 20 -7.29 6.25 -13.67
CA ALA A 20 -8.41 7.12 -13.34
C ALA A 20 -8.09 7.97 -12.09
N VAL A 21 -7.35 9.07 -12.28
CA VAL A 21 -6.80 9.92 -11.20
C VAL A 21 -7.90 10.44 -10.27
N ASP A 22 -9.05 10.86 -10.79
CA ASP A 22 -10.12 11.39 -9.94
C ASP A 22 -10.72 10.32 -9.03
N VAL A 23 -10.86 9.09 -9.54
CA VAL A 23 -11.31 7.94 -8.74
C VAL A 23 -10.26 7.58 -7.69
N ALA A 24 -8.98 7.56 -8.07
CA ALA A 24 -7.87 7.30 -7.16
C ALA A 24 -7.82 8.35 -6.04
N ARG A 25 -8.00 9.63 -6.35
CA ARG A 25 -8.03 10.72 -5.38
C ARG A 25 -9.18 10.59 -4.39
N GLN A 26 -10.39 10.27 -4.88
CA GLN A 26 -11.55 10.07 -4.02
C GLN A 26 -11.33 8.91 -3.05
N LEU A 27 -10.89 7.75 -3.53
CA LEU A 27 -10.61 6.59 -2.67
C LEU A 27 -9.49 6.85 -1.67
N ALA A 28 -8.47 7.61 -2.03
CA ALA A 28 -7.41 8.02 -1.11
C ALA A 28 -7.94 8.95 -0.01
N ALA A 29 -8.84 9.88 -0.36
CA ALA A 29 -9.51 10.75 0.61
C ALA A 29 -10.41 9.94 1.57
N ASP A 30 -11.19 9.00 1.04
CA ASP A 30 -12.05 8.11 1.83
C ASP A 30 -11.21 7.21 2.77
N ALA A 31 -10.07 6.71 2.30
CA ALA A 31 -9.14 5.94 3.10
C ALA A 31 -8.57 6.76 4.28
N ARG A 32 -8.17 8.00 4.02
CA ARG A 32 -7.70 8.93 5.06
C ARG A 32 -8.81 9.21 6.07
N ALA A 33 -10.03 9.49 5.61
CA ALA A 33 -11.18 9.74 6.46
C ALA A 33 -11.49 8.55 7.37
N LEU A 34 -11.40 7.32 6.85
CA LEU A 34 -11.61 6.12 7.65
C LEU A 34 -10.56 5.98 8.77
N LEU A 35 -9.29 6.26 8.51
CA LEU A 35 -8.24 6.20 9.54
C LEU A 35 -8.46 7.25 10.64
N VAL A 36 -8.89 8.47 10.27
CA VAL A 36 -9.29 9.52 11.23
C VAL A 36 -10.50 9.07 12.06
N ASP A 37 -11.53 8.49 11.44
CA ASP A 37 -12.72 7.97 12.12
C ASP A 37 -12.40 6.79 13.07
N LEU A 38 -11.34 6.05 12.79
CA LEU A 38 -10.80 5.02 13.68
C LEU A 38 -9.95 5.59 14.83
N GLY A 39 -9.77 6.90 14.91
CA GLY A 39 -9.09 7.58 16.00
C GLY A 39 -7.60 7.80 15.81
N ALA A 40 -7.07 7.66 14.60
CA ALA A 40 -5.68 7.94 14.31
C ALA A 40 -5.42 9.45 14.11
N GLU A 41 -4.23 9.91 14.51
CA GLU A 41 -3.65 11.17 14.05
C GLU A 41 -3.04 10.93 12.67
N VAL A 42 -3.73 11.37 11.62
CA VAL A 42 -3.33 11.13 10.23
C VAL A 42 -2.56 12.32 9.67
N VAL A 43 -1.33 12.07 9.25
CA VAL A 43 -0.45 13.04 8.58
C VAL A 43 0.01 12.50 7.22
N GLY A 44 0.66 13.33 6.42
CA GLY A 44 1.17 12.92 5.10
C GLY A 44 0.63 13.79 3.96
N PRO A 45 1.05 13.56 2.73
CA PRO A 45 0.58 14.30 1.56
C PRO A 45 -0.95 14.26 1.44
N GLU A 46 -1.56 15.41 1.15
CA GLU A 46 -3.02 15.51 0.95
C GLU A 46 -3.44 15.03 -0.43
N ASP A 47 -2.60 15.24 -1.45
CA ASP A 47 -2.86 14.80 -2.82
C ASP A 47 -2.01 13.57 -3.17
N LEU A 48 -2.28 13.00 -4.34
CA LEU A 48 -1.63 11.80 -4.85
C LEU A 48 -0.14 12.03 -5.13
N VAL A 49 0.69 11.12 -4.70
CA VAL A 49 2.13 11.07 -5.01
C VAL A 49 2.31 10.37 -6.35
N MET A 50 2.64 11.13 -7.39
CA MET A 50 2.69 10.65 -8.78
C MET A 50 4.01 10.97 -9.49
N THR A 51 4.77 11.92 -8.97
CA THR A 51 6.03 12.40 -9.56
C THR A 51 7.19 12.23 -8.58
N PRO A 52 8.45 12.28 -9.04
CA PRO A 52 9.62 12.30 -8.16
C PRO A 52 9.59 13.46 -7.17
N GLU A 53 9.09 14.63 -7.58
CA GLU A 53 8.95 15.81 -6.73
C GLU A 53 7.95 15.57 -5.59
N ASP A 54 6.84 14.85 -5.87
CA ASP A 54 5.87 14.47 -4.83
C ASP A 54 6.50 13.49 -3.84
N VAL A 55 7.35 12.56 -4.32
CA VAL A 55 8.08 11.62 -3.47
C VAL A 55 9.01 12.38 -2.53
N GLU A 56 9.78 13.33 -3.02
CA GLU A 56 10.63 14.18 -2.18
C GLU A 56 9.84 14.98 -1.16
N ALA A 57 8.67 15.52 -1.54
CA ALA A 57 7.79 16.26 -0.66
C ALA A 57 7.15 15.37 0.43
N ALA A 58 7.05 14.07 0.20
CA ALA A 58 6.50 13.12 1.18
C ALA A 58 7.50 12.71 2.27
N LYS A 59 8.80 12.71 1.98
CA LYS A 59 9.87 12.25 2.91
C LYS A 59 9.85 12.92 4.28
N PRO A 60 9.64 14.25 4.42
CA PRO A 60 9.60 14.89 5.74
C PRO A 60 8.56 14.31 6.70
N TYR A 61 7.39 13.88 6.20
CA TYR A 61 6.35 13.27 7.05
C TYR A 61 6.80 11.95 7.68
N LEU A 62 7.67 11.20 6.98
CA LEU A 62 8.21 9.93 7.44
C LEU A 62 9.35 10.15 8.46
N ALA A 63 10.12 11.22 8.31
CA ALA A 63 11.23 11.56 9.19
C ALA A 63 10.78 11.92 10.61
N ASP A 64 9.58 12.48 10.79
CA ASP A 64 9.03 12.86 12.09
C ASP A 64 8.57 11.66 12.95
N GLY A 65 8.73 10.44 12.42
CA GLY A 65 8.31 9.21 13.07
C GLY A 65 6.81 8.94 12.92
N ALA A 66 6.44 7.67 13.02
CA ALA A 66 5.06 7.20 12.99
C ALA A 66 4.93 5.87 13.72
N ASP A 67 3.74 5.55 14.24
CA ASP A 67 3.44 4.22 14.76
C ASP A 67 3.16 3.25 13.61
N LEU A 68 2.61 3.77 12.50
CA LEU A 68 2.29 3.02 11.29
C LEU A 68 2.43 3.91 10.06
N VAL A 69 3.01 3.38 8.99
CA VAL A 69 2.97 3.98 7.66
C VAL A 69 1.99 3.22 6.79
N VAL A 70 1.02 3.91 6.21
CA VAL A 70 0.04 3.35 5.29
C VAL A 70 0.29 3.91 3.89
N ASN A 71 0.84 3.08 3.00
CA ASN A 71 0.84 3.43 1.58
C ASN A 71 -0.50 3.05 0.98
N VAL A 72 -1.30 4.03 0.64
CA VAL A 72 -2.53 3.85 -0.12
C VAL A 72 -2.14 3.71 -1.59
N CYS A 73 -2.18 2.49 -2.12
CA CYS A 73 -1.95 2.22 -3.54
C CYS A 73 -3.20 2.66 -4.32
N ALA A 74 -3.41 3.97 -4.45
CA ALA A 74 -4.64 4.54 -5.01
C ALA A 74 -4.84 4.16 -6.47
N SER A 75 -3.74 4.01 -7.23
CA SER A 75 -3.71 3.26 -8.48
C SER A 75 -2.35 2.56 -8.63
N PHE A 76 -2.13 1.89 -9.76
CA PHE A 76 -0.79 1.37 -10.08
C PHE A 76 0.25 2.49 -10.01
N SER A 77 1.40 2.17 -9.43
CA SER A 77 2.63 2.98 -9.49
C SER A 77 3.80 2.03 -9.70
N ASP A 78 4.93 2.52 -10.24
CA ASP A 78 6.15 1.71 -10.30
C ASP A 78 6.81 1.61 -8.92
N ALA A 79 7.87 0.78 -8.83
CA ALA A 79 8.48 0.46 -7.54
C ALA A 79 9.37 1.55 -6.95
N THR A 80 9.73 2.57 -7.73
CA THR A 80 10.68 3.61 -7.31
C THR A 80 10.23 4.32 -6.04
N PRO A 81 8.97 4.82 -5.94
CA PRO A 81 8.50 5.46 -4.72
C PRO A 81 8.56 4.55 -3.48
N ALA A 82 8.32 3.24 -3.65
CA ALA A 82 8.36 2.31 -2.52
C ALA A 82 9.77 2.22 -1.91
N LEU A 83 10.79 2.12 -2.75
CA LEU A 83 12.18 2.02 -2.29
C LEU A 83 12.68 3.34 -1.71
N GLU A 84 12.35 4.46 -2.35
CA GLU A 84 12.79 5.79 -1.90
C GLU A 84 12.12 6.24 -0.59
N LEU A 85 10.85 5.87 -0.38
CA LEU A 85 10.11 6.27 0.81
C LEU A 85 10.27 5.28 1.96
N TYR A 86 10.35 3.98 1.68
CA TYR A 86 10.20 2.96 2.70
C TYR A 86 11.40 2.01 2.82
N GLY A 87 12.35 2.08 1.89
CA GLY A 87 13.49 1.13 1.86
C GLY A 87 14.30 1.10 3.15
N GLU A 88 14.50 2.24 3.78
CA GLU A 88 15.32 2.41 4.99
C GLU A 88 14.49 2.69 6.26
N LEU A 89 13.14 2.64 6.19
CA LEU A 89 12.30 2.91 7.35
C LEU A 89 12.32 1.75 8.35
N ASP A 90 12.35 2.06 9.65
CA ASP A 90 12.15 1.06 10.71
C ASP A 90 10.68 0.78 11.01
N GLN A 91 9.81 1.77 10.78
CA GLN A 91 8.38 1.69 11.05
C GLN A 91 7.70 0.61 10.19
N PRO A 92 6.63 -0.02 10.72
CA PRO A 92 5.84 -0.95 9.93
C PRO A 92 5.14 -0.25 8.76
N VAL A 93 5.17 -0.90 7.60
CA VAL A 93 4.52 -0.41 6.37
C VAL A 93 3.35 -1.31 6.02
N LEU A 94 2.17 -0.71 5.89
CA LEU A 94 0.95 -1.34 5.42
C LEU A 94 0.65 -0.83 3.99
N LEU A 95 0.60 -1.74 3.03
CA LEU A 95 0.18 -1.46 1.67
C LEU A 95 -1.34 -1.68 1.59
N TRP A 96 -2.09 -0.63 1.29
CA TRP A 96 -3.53 -0.73 1.15
C TRP A 96 -3.92 -0.56 -0.30
N SER A 97 -4.47 -1.62 -0.90
CA SER A 97 -4.94 -1.62 -2.29
C SER A 97 -6.46 -1.71 -2.36
N PHE A 98 -7.01 -1.14 -3.43
CA PHE A 98 -8.44 -1.06 -3.69
C PHE A 98 -8.88 -2.08 -4.73
N ARG A 99 -10.17 -2.42 -4.69
CA ARG A 99 -10.84 -3.15 -5.77
C ARG A 99 -11.10 -2.20 -6.93
N GLU A 100 -11.18 -2.76 -8.13
CA GLU A 100 -11.62 -2.00 -9.29
C GLU A 100 -13.04 -1.46 -9.07
N PRO A 101 -13.33 -0.18 -9.40
CA PRO A 101 -14.60 0.49 -9.04
C PRO A 101 -15.81 0.06 -9.87
N GLY A 102 -15.66 -0.88 -10.78
CA GLY A 102 -16.75 -1.33 -11.64
C GLY A 102 -16.33 -2.44 -12.58
N PRO A 103 -17.17 -2.79 -13.55
CA PRO A 103 -16.84 -3.81 -14.54
C PRO A 103 -15.60 -3.38 -15.32
N VAL A 104 -14.64 -4.27 -15.41
CA VAL A 104 -13.43 -4.08 -16.20
C VAL A 104 -13.83 -4.24 -17.68
N GLY A 105 -13.77 -3.14 -18.43
CA GLY A 105 -13.96 -3.14 -19.86
C GLY A 105 -12.63 -3.33 -20.61
N ASP A 106 -12.31 -2.39 -21.49
CA ASP A 106 -11.09 -2.48 -22.30
C ASP A 106 -9.80 -2.20 -21.50
N ARG A 107 -9.91 -1.62 -20.33
CA ARG A 107 -8.75 -1.36 -19.42
C ARG A 107 -9.18 -1.35 -17.96
N LEU A 108 -8.19 -1.57 -17.08
CA LEU A 108 -8.34 -1.36 -15.64
C LEU A 108 -8.45 0.14 -15.32
N TRP A 109 -9.25 0.47 -14.30
CA TRP A 109 -9.40 1.85 -13.83
C TRP A 109 -8.26 2.26 -12.92
N LEU A 110 -7.86 1.40 -12.00
CA LEU A 110 -6.88 1.69 -10.96
C LEU A 110 -5.64 0.79 -11.07
N ASN A 111 -5.84 -0.51 -11.31
CA ASN A 111 -4.78 -1.52 -11.23
C ASN A 111 -4.00 -1.47 -9.90
N SER A 112 -4.71 -1.11 -8.82
CA SER A 112 -4.17 -0.83 -7.48
C SER A 112 -3.45 -2.04 -6.89
N MET A 113 -4.02 -3.24 -7.00
CA MET A 113 -3.43 -4.47 -6.48
C MET A 113 -2.09 -4.82 -7.15
N CYS A 114 -1.94 -4.57 -8.45
CA CYS A 114 -0.66 -4.76 -9.13
C CYS A 114 0.40 -3.79 -8.60
N GLY A 115 0.02 -2.54 -8.32
CA GLY A 115 0.91 -1.57 -7.69
C GLY A 115 1.36 -2.03 -6.30
N ALA A 116 0.43 -2.48 -5.46
CA ALA A 116 0.74 -3.00 -4.13
C ALA A 116 1.66 -4.23 -4.17
N ASN A 117 1.42 -5.16 -5.10
CA ASN A 117 2.29 -6.33 -5.30
C ASN A 117 3.68 -5.92 -5.74
N LEU A 118 3.81 -4.95 -6.65
CA LEU A 118 5.10 -4.47 -7.10
C LEU A 118 5.87 -3.77 -5.97
N PHE A 119 5.20 -2.95 -5.16
CA PHE A 119 5.77 -2.33 -3.97
C PHE A 119 6.25 -3.39 -2.97
N GLY A 120 5.39 -4.36 -2.66
CA GLY A 120 5.72 -5.46 -1.75
C GLY A 120 6.91 -6.26 -2.23
N HIS A 121 6.95 -6.61 -3.52
CA HIS A 121 8.08 -7.31 -4.12
C HIS A 121 9.38 -6.49 -4.03
N ALA A 122 9.34 -5.23 -4.40
CA ALA A 122 10.51 -4.36 -4.37
C ALA A 122 11.09 -4.21 -2.95
N LEU A 123 10.23 -3.98 -1.96
CA LEU A 123 10.65 -3.85 -0.57
C LEU A 123 11.26 -5.15 -0.03
N VAL A 124 10.69 -6.30 -0.35
CA VAL A 124 11.24 -7.60 0.09
C VAL A 124 12.59 -7.87 -0.57
N VAL A 125 12.69 -7.71 -1.89
CA VAL A 125 13.86 -8.14 -2.66
C VAL A 125 15.03 -7.16 -2.55
N HIS A 126 14.74 -5.84 -2.54
CA HIS A 126 15.79 -4.83 -2.62
C HIS A 126 16.08 -4.16 -1.27
N ALA A 127 15.11 -4.14 -0.36
CA ALA A 127 15.28 -3.49 0.95
C ALA A 127 15.25 -4.48 2.13
N GLY A 128 14.96 -5.77 1.89
CA GLY A 128 14.85 -6.78 2.96
C GLY A 128 13.68 -6.54 3.92
N ARG A 129 12.69 -5.76 3.52
CA ARG A 129 11.54 -5.37 4.33
C ARG A 129 10.30 -6.15 3.93
N THR A 130 9.49 -6.51 4.92
CA THR A 130 8.26 -7.27 4.68
C THR A 130 7.04 -6.40 5.02
N PRO A 131 6.49 -5.63 4.07
CA PRO A 131 5.28 -4.87 4.30
C PRO A 131 4.08 -5.79 4.51
N ARG A 132 3.03 -5.24 5.11
CA ARG A 132 1.74 -5.91 5.23
C ARG A 132 0.81 -5.42 4.13
N LEU A 133 -0.19 -6.22 3.78
CA LEU A 133 -1.13 -5.90 2.71
C LEU A 133 -2.56 -6.03 3.19
N VAL A 134 -3.39 -5.05 2.86
CA VAL A 134 -4.85 -5.16 2.88
C VAL A 134 -5.41 -4.85 1.50
N LEU A 135 -6.46 -5.57 1.13
CA LEU A 135 -7.17 -5.40 -0.14
C LEU A 135 -8.66 -5.18 0.13
N GLY A 136 -9.17 -4.05 -0.27
CA GLY A 136 -10.59 -3.71 -0.22
C GLY A 136 -10.80 -2.21 -0.15
N ASN A 137 -12.05 -1.79 -0.38
CA ASN A 137 -12.42 -0.38 -0.39
C ASN A 137 -12.75 0.12 1.04
N PRO A 138 -12.65 1.45 1.29
CA PRO A 138 -12.86 2.03 2.62
C PRO A 138 -14.24 1.74 3.24
N ASP A 139 -15.25 1.49 2.43
CA ASP A 139 -16.62 1.18 2.83
C ASP A 139 -16.84 -0.30 3.21
N GLU A 140 -15.85 -1.17 2.98
CA GLU A 140 -15.95 -2.60 3.31
C GLU A 140 -15.74 -2.83 4.83
N PRO A 141 -16.69 -3.51 5.54
CA PRO A 141 -16.55 -3.74 6.97
C PRO A 141 -15.27 -4.49 7.36
N GLY A 142 -14.80 -5.40 6.51
CA GLY A 142 -13.56 -6.15 6.74
C GLY A 142 -12.31 -5.26 6.75
N ILE A 143 -12.31 -4.20 5.95
CA ILE A 143 -11.21 -3.21 5.91
C ILE A 143 -11.20 -2.39 7.20
N ARG A 144 -12.37 -1.92 7.65
CA ARG A 144 -12.48 -1.19 8.91
C ARG A 144 -11.92 -2.01 10.08
N THR A 145 -12.26 -3.30 10.15
CA THR A 145 -11.74 -4.20 11.18
C THR A 145 -10.23 -4.37 11.09
N ALA A 146 -9.71 -4.67 9.89
CA ALA A 146 -8.27 -4.87 9.69
C ALA A 146 -7.44 -3.63 10.03
N LEU A 147 -7.93 -2.44 9.69
CA LEU A 147 -7.26 -1.17 10.03
C LEU A 147 -7.33 -0.87 11.53
N ALA A 148 -8.47 -1.12 12.19
CA ALA A 148 -8.57 -0.96 13.64
C ALA A 148 -7.60 -1.88 14.38
N GLU A 149 -7.44 -3.13 13.93
CA GLU A 149 -6.45 -4.06 14.46
C GLU A 149 -5.02 -3.57 14.22
N ALA A 150 -4.73 -3.07 13.01
CA ALA A 150 -3.42 -2.53 12.66
C ALA A 150 -3.04 -1.31 13.52
N LEU A 151 -3.99 -0.41 13.79
CA LEU A 151 -3.81 0.74 14.69
C LEU A 151 -3.54 0.30 16.14
N GLY A 152 -4.07 -0.86 16.54
CA GLY A 152 -3.77 -1.52 17.81
C GLY A 152 -2.46 -2.31 17.83
N GLY A 153 -1.65 -2.25 16.77
CA GLY A 153 -0.39 -2.99 16.63
C GLY A 153 -0.52 -4.42 16.09
N ASN A 154 -1.75 -4.88 15.79
CA ASN A 154 -2.00 -6.21 15.22
C ASN A 154 -2.04 -6.13 13.69
N LEU A 155 -0.88 -6.09 13.06
CA LEU A 155 -0.77 -6.03 11.61
C LEU A 155 -1.23 -7.34 10.94
N PRO A 156 -1.82 -7.27 9.72
CA PRO A 156 -2.18 -8.45 8.95
C PRO A 156 -1.01 -9.44 8.84
N ALA A 157 -1.31 -10.74 8.85
CA ALA A 157 -0.29 -11.77 8.74
C ALA A 157 0.49 -11.67 7.41
N VAL A 158 1.78 -11.98 7.44
CA VAL A 158 2.54 -12.22 6.21
C VAL A 158 2.03 -13.51 5.59
N VAL A 159 1.51 -13.42 4.38
CA VAL A 159 1.26 -14.64 3.59
C VAL A 159 2.60 -15.14 3.11
N ALA A 160 3.13 -16.18 3.75
CA ALA A 160 4.33 -16.84 3.25
C ALA A 160 4.06 -17.36 1.82
N PRO A 161 4.98 -17.15 0.87
CA PRO A 161 4.83 -17.76 -0.44
C PRO A 161 4.69 -19.27 -0.27
N PRO A 162 3.84 -19.95 -1.05
CA PRO A 162 3.71 -21.38 -0.97
C PRO A 162 5.08 -22.02 -1.18
N THR A 163 5.48 -22.88 -0.26
CA THR A 163 6.73 -23.62 -0.38
C THR A 163 6.55 -24.61 -1.54
N THR A 164 7.08 -24.28 -2.70
CA THR A 164 7.12 -25.20 -3.84
C THR A 164 8.10 -26.31 -3.51
N THR A 165 7.58 -27.47 -3.08
CA THR A 165 8.37 -28.67 -2.79
C THR A 165 8.63 -29.53 -4.04
N GLY A 166 8.19 -29.08 -5.22
CA GLY A 166 8.41 -29.74 -6.50
C GLY A 166 9.72 -29.32 -7.19
N PRO A 167 10.28 -30.18 -8.05
CA PRO A 167 11.41 -29.79 -8.89
C PRO A 167 11.03 -28.57 -9.73
N ARG A 168 11.89 -27.57 -9.76
CA ARG A 168 11.74 -26.41 -10.64
C ARG A 168 11.76 -26.94 -12.07
N ALA A 169 10.69 -26.72 -12.85
CA ALA A 169 10.71 -27.01 -14.27
C ALA A 169 11.87 -26.21 -14.90
N ASP A 170 12.72 -26.91 -15.63
CA ASP A 170 13.80 -26.27 -16.37
C ASP A 170 13.18 -25.32 -17.40
N ALA A 171 13.67 -24.09 -17.50
CA ALA A 171 13.15 -23.09 -18.41
C ALA A 171 13.12 -23.58 -19.86
N ALA A 172 14.02 -24.52 -20.24
CA ALA A 172 14.05 -25.15 -21.53
C ALA A 172 12.82 -26.06 -21.83
N THR A 173 12.10 -26.50 -20.79
CA THR A 173 10.90 -27.37 -20.96
C THR A 173 9.60 -26.59 -21.04
N VAL A 174 9.63 -25.26 -20.77
CA VAL A 174 8.43 -24.41 -20.69
C VAL A 174 8.21 -23.60 -21.98
N VAL A 175 9.21 -23.46 -22.84
CA VAL A 175 9.08 -22.75 -24.12
C VAL A 175 8.77 -23.78 -25.21
N PRO A 176 7.52 -23.81 -25.73
CA PRO A 176 7.27 -24.62 -26.93
C PRO A 176 8.11 -24.08 -28.07
N ALA A 177 8.77 -24.96 -28.78
CA ALA A 177 9.47 -24.61 -30.03
C ALA A 177 8.46 -23.98 -30.99
N LEU A 178 8.67 -22.71 -31.35
CA LEU A 178 7.95 -21.99 -32.41
C LEU A 178 8.37 -22.55 -33.76
#